data_d122de0e599e29b96ad582ba377847cb
#
_entry.id   d122de0e599e29b96ad582ba377847cb
#
_cell.length_a   1.000
_cell.length_b   1.000
_cell.length_c   1.000
_cell.angle_alpha   90.00
_cell.angle_beta   90.00
_cell.angle_gamma   90.00
#
_symmetry.space_group_name_H-M   'P 1'
#
loop_
_entity.id
_entity.type
_entity.pdbx_description
1 polymer ?
#
loop_
_entity_poly.entity_id
_entity_poly.type
_entity_poly.pdbx_seq_one_letter_code
_entity_poly.pdbx_strand_id
1 'polypeptide(L)'
;NNIHIPREIYKEMFHYSIPVAITWGILIIISYMDIPLVKHFFNEYQAGIYSSASIIGKIGFFLPTVLLHAFFPEVINNDKLGKSSIPLLAFMLGITFLICSSYVLVVFFFKELMITLLFGEKYLLAGEYLTKITIFMSIVGVITVLFNFFLAKEIYYYLYVSMIVMIL
;
A
#
# COMPACT_ATOMS: atom_id res chain seq x y z
N ASN A 1 5.00 2.97 -40.47
CA ASN A 1 4.41 4.23 -40.01
C ASN A 1 5.18 4.65 -38.73
N ASN A 2 6.15 5.57 -38.92
CA ASN A 2 6.80 6.20 -37.77
C ASN A 2 5.82 7.24 -37.20
N ILE A 3 5.19 6.89 -36.06
CA ILE A 3 4.36 7.86 -35.33
C ILE A 3 5.32 8.86 -34.68
N HIS A 4 5.38 10.06 -35.21
CA HIS A 4 6.16 11.16 -34.65
C HIS A 4 5.36 11.74 -33.47
N ILE A 5 5.73 11.32 -32.23
CA ILE A 5 5.10 11.85 -31.00
C ILE A 5 5.70 13.24 -30.75
N PRO A 6 4.88 14.31 -30.63
CA PRO A 6 5.34 15.66 -30.35
C PRO A 6 6.14 15.73 -29.02
N ARG A 7 7.18 16.56 -28.97
CA ARG A 7 8.02 16.77 -27.78
C ARG A 7 7.24 17.22 -26.54
N GLU A 8 6.12 17.87 -26.74
CA GLU A 8 5.22 18.33 -25.67
C GLU A 8 4.59 17.14 -24.90
N ILE A 9 4.17 16.11 -25.63
CA ILE A 9 3.61 14.89 -25.02
C ILE A 9 4.65 14.19 -24.14
N TYR A 10 5.93 14.15 -24.55
CA TYR A 10 6.99 13.60 -23.71
C TYR A 10 7.16 14.39 -22.41
N LYS A 11 7.09 15.74 -22.45
CA LYS A 11 7.21 16.57 -21.25
C LYS A 11 6.04 16.35 -20.28
N GLU A 12 4.82 16.27 -20.79
CA GLU A 12 3.63 15.98 -19.98
C GLU A 12 3.72 14.58 -19.34
N MET A 13 4.13 13.58 -20.11
CA MET A 13 4.33 12.21 -19.60
C MET A 13 5.39 12.19 -18.49
N PHE A 14 6.54 12.86 -18.65
CA PHE A 14 7.56 12.94 -17.61
C PHE A 14 7.06 13.69 -16.39
N HIS A 15 6.35 14.79 -16.56
CA HIS A 15 5.81 15.58 -15.46
C HIS A 15 4.85 14.77 -14.58
N TYR A 16 4.03 13.91 -15.16
CA TYR A 16 3.14 13.02 -14.46
C TYR A 16 3.85 11.78 -13.90
N SER A 17 4.81 11.21 -14.63
CA SER A 17 5.48 9.96 -14.26
C SER A 17 6.37 10.12 -13.02
N ILE A 18 7.00 11.27 -12.80
CA ILE A 18 7.88 11.52 -11.66
C ILE A 18 7.11 11.45 -10.33
N PRO A 19 6.00 12.18 -10.11
CA PRO A 19 5.20 12.04 -8.89
C PRO A 19 4.67 10.61 -8.66
N VAL A 20 4.26 9.92 -9.74
CA VAL A 20 3.84 8.51 -9.66
C VAL A 20 4.97 7.63 -9.15
N ALA A 21 6.17 7.74 -9.75
CA ALA A 21 7.33 6.94 -9.37
C ALA A 21 7.76 7.22 -7.92
N ILE A 22 7.75 8.47 -7.47
CA ILE A 22 8.07 8.85 -6.09
C ILE A 22 7.03 8.26 -5.14
N THR A 23 5.74 8.41 -5.43
CA THR A 23 4.65 7.87 -4.60
C THR A 23 4.80 6.38 -4.39
N TRP A 24 4.92 5.62 -5.48
CA TRP A 24 5.07 4.17 -5.39
C TRP A 24 6.41 3.76 -4.79
N GLY A 25 7.49 4.51 -5.03
CA GLY A 25 8.78 4.30 -4.40
C GLY A 25 8.69 4.39 -2.87
N ILE A 26 8.06 5.43 -2.34
CA ILE A 26 7.82 5.61 -0.90
C ILE A 26 7.00 4.45 -0.34
N LEU A 27 5.88 4.10 -0.99
CA LEU A 27 5.01 3.00 -0.54
C LEU A 27 5.73 1.64 -0.55
N ILE A 28 6.57 1.38 -1.55
CA ILE A 28 7.38 0.17 -1.64
C ILE A 28 8.42 0.12 -0.51
N ILE A 29 9.13 1.21 -0.25
CA ILE A 29 10.11 1.27 0.83
C ILE A 29 9.44 0.98 2.17
N ILE A 30 8.34 1.67 2.49
CA ILE A 30 7.60 1.47 3.75
C ILE A 30 7.10 0.03 3.88
N SER A 31 6.64 -0.57 2.77
CA SER A 31 6.02 -1.89 2.79
C SER A 31 7.01 -3.06 2.77
N TYR A 32 8.24 -2.87 2.28
CA TYR A 32 9.16 -3.98 2.04
C TYR A 32 10.51 -3.86 2.71
N MET A 33 10.89 -2.69 3.26
CA MET A 33 12.20 -2.49 3.90
C MET A 33 12.35 -3.26 5.21
N ASP A 34 11.25 -3.69 5.80
CA ASP A 34 11.20 -4.48 7.03
C ASP A 34 12.00 -5.80 6.92
N ILE A 35 11.80 -6.56 5.84
CA ILE A 35 12.45 -7.88 5.66
C ILE A 35 13.97 -7.76 5.52
N PRO A 36 14.54 -6.90 4.63
CA PRO A 36 15.98 -6.66 4.57
C PRO A 36 16.58 -6.23 5.90
N LEU A 37 15.91 -5.34 6.65
CA LEU A 37 16.38 -4.88 7.95
C LEU A 37 16.42 -6.02 8.96
N VAL A 38 15.36 -6.80 9.08
CA VAL A 38 15.33 -7.95 9.99
C VAL A 38 16.39 -8.97 9.62
N LYS A 39 16.58 -9.25 8.33
CA LYS A 39 17.61 -10.17 7.86
C LYS A 39 19.06 -9.67 8.14
N HIS A 40 19.25 -8.35 8.19
CA HIS A 40 20.56 -7.77 8.50
C HIS A 40 20.92 -7.84 9.99
N PHE A 41 19.93 -7.60 10.87
CA PHE A 41 20.17 -7.46 12.32
C PHE A 41 19.90 -8.74 13.13
N PHE A 42 19.17 -9.70 12.58
CA PHE A 42 18.76 -10.92 13.29
C PHE A 42 19.30 -12.19 12.60
N ASN A 43 19.30 -13.30 13.32
CA ASN A 43 19.73 -14.58 12.77
C ASN A 43 18.69 -15.12 11.76
N GLU A 44 19.10 -16.11 10.96
CA GLU A 44 18.28 -16.69 9.89
C GLU A 44 16.95 -17.27 10.38
N TYR A 45 16.94 -17.86 11.58
CA TYR A 45 15.73 -18.42 12.17
C TYR A 45 14.72 -17.33 12.54
N GLN A 46 15.18 -16.28 13.22
CA GLN A 46 14.34 -15.14 13.62
C GLN A 46 13.85 -14.37 12.38
N ALA A 47 14.71 -14.17 11.40
CA ALA A 47 14.33 -13.55 10.14
C ALA A 47 13.29 -14.38 9.38
N GLY A 48 13.40 -15.70 9.41
CA GLY A 48 12.40 -16.61 8.85
C GLY A 48 11.04 -16.51 9.53
N ILE A 49 11.00 -16.47 10.88
CA ILE A 49 9.77 -16.29 11.65
C ILE A 49 9.11 -14.94 11.31
N TYR A 50 9.90 -13.85 11.34
CA TYR A 50 9.38 -12.53 10.98
C TYR A 50 8.85 -12.48 9.55
N SER A 51 9.60 -13.02 8.59
CA SER A 51 9.22 -13.01 7.18
C SER A 51 7.91 -13.76 6.92
N SER A 52 7.67 -14.88 7.61
CA SER A 52 6.40 -15.62 7.49
C SER A 52 5.21 -14.80 7.98
N ALA A 53 5.35 -14.08 9.11
CA ALA A 53 4.34 -13.13 9.57
C ALA A 53 4.15 -11.96 8.60
N SER A 54 5.26 -11.41 8.08
CA SER A 54 5.25 -10.27 7.15
C SER A 54 4.51 -10.61 5.85
N ILE A 55 4.69 -11.79 5.29
CA ILE A 55 4.00 -12.22 4.06
C ILE A 55 2.47 -12.21 4.25
N ILE A 56 1.97 -12.82 5.35
CA ILE A 56 0.54 -12.82 5.64
C ILE A 56 0.06 -11.38 5.95
N GLY A 57 0.79 -10.65 6.80
CA GLY A 57 0.42 -9.30 7.22
C GLY A 57 0.28 -8.31 6.05
N LYS A 58 1.12 -8.46 5.01
CA LYS A 58 1.11 -7.60 3.80
C LYS A 58 -0.15 -7.75 2.95
N ILE A 59 -0.95 -8.80 3.14
CA ILE A 59 -2.27 -8.90 2.49
C ILE A 59 -3.14 -7.69 2.87
N GLY A 60 -3.02 -7.18 4.11
CA GLY A 60 -3.71 -5.96 4.55
C GLY A 60 -3.38 -4.71 3.72
N PHE A 61 -2.18 -4.63 3.14
CA PHE A 61 -1.78 -3.59 2.20
C PHE A 61 -2.34 -3.84 0.79
N PHE A 62 -2.35 -5.09 0.32
CA PHE A 62 -2.78 -5.41 -1.04
C PHE A 62 -4.29 -5.33 -1.23
N LEU A 63 -5.10 -5.64 -0.22
CA LEU A 63 -6.56 -5.61 -0.32
C LEU A 63 -7.10 -4.25 -0.81
N PRO A 64 -6.68 -3.10 -0.24
CA PRO A 64 -7.10 -1.78 -0.72
C PRO A 64 -6.63 -1.45 -2.13
N THR A 65 -5.49 -1.97 -2.59
CA THR A 65 -4.97 -1.64 -3.92
C THR A 65 -5.86 -2.13 -5.05
N VAL A 66 -6.61 -3.21 -4.84
CA VAL A 66 -7.60 -3.70 -5.80
C VAL A 66 -8.71 -2.67 -6.03
N LEU A 67 -9.15 -1.98 -4.98
CA LEU A 67 -10.16 -0.91 -5.07
C LEU A 67 -9.64 0.28 -5.87
N LEU A 68 -8.36 0.61 -5.75
CA LEU A 68 -7.76 1.71 -6.50
C LEU A 68 -7.90 1.52 -8.00
N HIS A 69 -7.64 0.32 -8.51
CA HIS A 69 -7.76 0.05 -9.95
C HIS A 69 -9.19 0.22 -10.47
N ALA A 70 -10.21 -0.04 -9.63
CA ALA A 70 -11.60 0.14 -9.99
C ALA A 70 -12.03 1.62 -9.96
N PHE A 71 -11.57 2.40 -8.98
CA PHE A 71 -12.07 3.76 -8.73
C PHE A 71 -11.18 4.88 -9.27
N PHE A 72 -9.91 4.62 -9.53
CA PHE A 72 -8.96 5.62 -10.03
C PHE A 72 -9.43 6.32 -11.33
N PRO A 73 -9.93 5.59 -12.36
CA PRO A 73 -10.47 6.23 -13.56
C PRO A 73 -11.66 7.14 -13.28
N GLU A 74 -12.51 6.77 -12.30
CA GLU A 74 -13.70 7.55 -11.94
C GLU A 74 -13.32 8.88 -11.26
N VAL A 75 -12.28 8.87 -10.41
CA VAL A 75 -11.73 10.10 -9.80
C VAL A 75 -11.28 11.07 -10.90
N ILE A 76 -10.51 10.59 -11.88
CA ILE A 76 -10.03 11.41 -13.00
C ILE A 76 -11.20 11.94 -13.84
N ASN A 77 -12.19 11.10 -14.12
CA ASN A 77 -13.37 11.49 -14.91
C ASN A 77 -14.18 12.58 -14.22
N ASN A 78 -14.42 12.46 -12.91
CA ASN A 78 -15.11 13.47 -12.11
C ASN A 78 -14.35 14.80 -12.13
N ASP A 79 -13.03 14.75 -12.05
CA ASP A 79 -12.19 15.95 -12.10
C ASP A 79 -12.33 16.68 -13.44
N LYS A 80 -12.21 15.96 -14.56
CA LYS A 80 -12.41 16.50 -15.91
C LYS A 80 -13.80 17.12 -16.12
N LEU A 81 -14.82 16.59 -15.43
CA LEU A 81 -16.18 17.10 -15.50
C LEU A 81 -16.45 18.24 -14.50
N GLY A 82 -15.46 18.69 -13.73
CA GLY A 82 -15.62 19.68 -12.68
C GLY A 82 -16.49 19.24 -11.51
N LYS A 83 -16.71 17.91 -11.35
CA LYS A 83 -17.50 17.32 -10.27
C LYS A 83 -16.65 17.07 -9.04
N SER A 84 -17.25 17.19 -7.86
CA SER A 84 -16.58 16.83 -6.60
C SER A 84 -16.35 15.33 -6.52
N SER A 85 -15.08 14.92 -6.30
CA SER A 85 -14.71 13.52 -6.05
C SER A 85 -14.67 13.18 -4.55
N ILE A 86 -15.04 14.12 -3.66
CA ILE A 86 -15.01 13.90 -2.21
C ILE A 86 -15.97 12.77 -1.77
N PRO A 87 -17.22 12.68 -2.28
CA PRO A 87 -18.10 11.57 -1.93
C PRO A 87 -17.53 10.21 -2.35
N LEU A 88 -16.86 10.16 -3.49
CA LEU A 88 -16.19 8.95 -3.98
C LEU A 88 -15.01 8.57 -3.07
N LEU A 89 -14.19 9.53 -2.65
CA LEU A 89 -13.12 9.30 -1.68
C LEU A 89 -13.67 8.76 -0.35
N ALA A 90 -14.73 9.37 0.19
CA ALA A 90 -15.34 8.91 1.43
C ALA A 90 -15.85 7.46 1.31
N PHE A 91 -16.45 7.12 0.18
CA PHE A 91 -16.90 5.76 -0.12
C PHE A 91 -15.72 4.77 -0.22
N MET A 92 -14.65 5.13 -0.94
CA MET A 92 -13.43 4.32 -1.05
C MET A 92 -12.78 4.08 0.32
N LEU A 93 -12.66 5.13 1.14
CA LEU A 93 -12.10 5.01 2.50
C LEU A 93 -12.98 4.16 3.39
N GLY A 94 -14.30 4.29 3.31
CA GLY A 94 -15.26 3.46 4.06
C GLY A 94 -15.13 1.98 3.75
N ILE A 95 -15.10 1.62 2.46
CA ILE A 95 -14.90 0.22 2.01
C ILE A 95 -13.51 -0.27 2.43
N THR A 96 -12.48 0.54 2.22
CA THR A 96 -11.10 0.18 2.61
C THR A 96 -11.02 -0.11 4.10
N PHE A 97 -11.59 0.75 4.93
CA PHE A 97 -11.62 0.56 6.38
C PHE A 97 -12.35 -0.73 6.78
N LEU A 98 -13.50 -1.00 6.15
CA LEU A 98 -14.28 -2.21 6.39
C LEU A 98 -13.48 -3.47 6.01
N ILE A 99 -12.86 -3.50 4.84
CA ILE A 99 -12.05 -4.64 4.38
C ILE A 99 -10.83 -4.85 5.28
N CYS A 100 -10.08 -3.79 5.58
CA CYS A 100 -8.90 -3.87 6.43
C CYS A 100 -9.26 -4.30 7.86
N SER A 101 -10.32 -3.75 8.45
CA SER A 101 -10.78 -4.13 9.79
C SER A 101 -11.23 -5.59 9.82
N SER A 102 -11.97 -6.04 8.81
CA SER A 102 -12.38 -7.45 8.69
C SER A 102 -11.17 -8.37 8.58
N TYR A 103 -10.17 -7.99 7.79
CA TYR A 103 -8.93 -8.78 7.65
C TYR A 103 -8.14 -8.83 8.96
N VAL A 104 -7.99 -7.71 9.66
CA VAL A 104 -7.34 -7.67 10.98
C VAL A 104 -8.06 -8.58 11.97
N LEU A 105 -9.39 -8.58 12.00
CA LEU A 105 -10.17 -9.48 12.86
C LEU A 105 -9.94 -10.96 12.50
N VAL A 106 -9.97 -11.30 11.21
CA VAL A 106 -9.67 -12.68 10.78
C VAL A 106 -8.27 -13.11 11.23
N VAL A 107 -7.26 -12.26 11.01
CA VAL A 107 -5.90 -12.56 11.46
C VAL A 107 -5.82 -12.68 12.98
N PHE A 108 -6.49 -11.80 13.73
CA PHE A 108 -6.47 -11.83 15.20
C PHE A 108 -7.00 -13.16 15.74
N PHE A 109 -8.11 -13.65 15.21
CA PHE A 109 -8.73 -14.90 15.70
C PHE A 109 -8.09 -16.17 15.13
N PHE A 110 -7.57 -16.12 13.91
CA PHE A 110 -7.10 -17.31 13.17
C PHE A 110 -5.60 -17.31 12.86
N LYS A 111 -4.79 -16.48 13.53
CA LYS A 111 -3.35 -16.33 13.26
C LYS A 111 -2.58 -17.66 13.31
N GLU A 112 -2.85 -18.50 14.30
CA GLU A 112 -2.17 -19.80 14.47
C GLU A 112 -2.54 -20.76 13.33
N LEU A 113 -3.83 -20.82 12.98
CA LEU A 113 -4.32 -21.62 11.86
C LEU A 113 -3.68 -21.18 10.54
N MET A 114 -3.63 -19.86 10.29
CA MET A 114 -3.03 -19.31 9.08
C MET A 114 -1.54 -19.63 8.98
N ILE A 115 -0.81 -19.50 10.07
CA ILE A 115 0.63 -19.79 10.09
C ILE A 115 0.87 -21.29 9.91
N THR A 116 0.15 -22.13 10.64
CA THR A 116 0.32 -23.60 10.54
C THR A 116 -0.01 -24.11 9.15
N LEU A 117 -1.07 -23.59 8.54
CA LEU A 117 -1.51 -24.00 7.20
C LEU A 117 -0.51 -23.60 6.10
N LEU A 118 0.08 -22.39 6.20
CA LEU A 118 0.93 -21.84 5.14
C LEU A 118 2.42 -22.16 5.32
N PHE A 119 2.91 -22.22 6.58
CA PHE A 119 4.34 -22.36 6.89
C PHE A 119 4.68 -23.55 7.79
N GLY A 120 3.66 -24.14 8.43
CA GLY A 120 3.83 -25.27 9.35
C GLY A 120 4.07 -24.83 10.81
N GLU A 121 3.96 -25.79 11.72
CA GLU A 121 3.99 -25.57 13.19
C GLU A 121 5.28 -24.91 13.69
N LYS A 122 6.41 -25.17 13.05
CA LYS A 122 7.72 -24.59 13.43
C LYS A 122 7.74 -23.04 13.38
N TYR A 123 6.77 -22.42 12.69
CA TYR A 123 6.66 -20.97 12.55
C TYR A 123 5.59 -20.35 13.46
N LEU A 124 5.00 -21.08 14.40
CA LEU A 124 3.93 -20.58 15.30
C LEU A 124 4.32 -19.31 16.07
N LEU A 125 5.60 -19.13 16.39
CA LEU A 125 6.11 -17.89 17.00
C LEU A 125 5.87 -16.63 16.14
N ALA A 126 5.66 -16.79 14.84
CA ALA A 126 5.29 -15.68 13.96
C ALA A 126 3.95 -15.02 14.34
N GLY A 127 3.08 -15.75 15.05
CA GLY A 127 1.80 -15.23 15.55
C GLY A 127 1.93 -14.05 16.50
N GLU A 128 3.06 -13.88 17.18
CA GLU A 128 3.34 -12.72 18.05
C GLU A 128 3.47 -11.41 17.24
N TYR A 129 4.00 -11.49 16.03
CA TYR A 129 4.24 -10.36 15.15
C TYR A 129 3.09 -10.13 14.16
N LEU A 130 2.42 -11.22 13.74
CA LEU A 130 1.47 -11.23 12.62
C LEU A 130 0.36 -10.17 12.76
N THR A 131 -0.31 -10.11 13.90
CA THR A 131 -1.41 -9.14 14.11
C THR A 131 -0.90 -7.70 14.06
N LYS A 132 0.27 -7.40 14.64
CA LYS A 132 0.87 -6.07 14.65
C LYS A 132 1.24 -5.62 13.23
N ILE A 133 1.87 -6.53 12.46
CA ILE A 133 2.23 -6.27 11.06
C ILE A 133 0.97 -6.06 10.23
N THR A 134 -0.06 -6.86 10.43
CA THR A 134 -1.33 -6.74 9.71
C THR A 134 -2.00 -5.38 9.96
N ILE A 135 -2.04 -4.91 11.20
CA ILE A 135 -2.57 -3.59 11.54
C ILE A 135 -1.76 -2.49 10.84
N PHE A 136 -0.42 -2.55 10.96
CA PHE A 136 0.46 -1.58 10.31
C PHE A 136 0.25 -1.55 8.79
N MET A 137 0.24 -2.70 8.14
CA MET A 137 0.06 -2.81 6.70
C MET A 137 -1.34 -2.37 6.24
N SER A 138 -2.37 -2.58 7.06
CA SER A 138 -3.72 -2.06 6.81
C SER A 138 -3.75 -0.53 6.85
N ILE A 139 -3.04 0.10 7.79
CA ILE A 139 -2.89 1.56 7.83
C ILE A 139 -2.16 2.07 6.58
N VAL A 140 -1.07 1.40 6.17
CA VAL A 140 -0.37 1.73 4.92
C VAL A 140 -1.30 1.58 3.71
N GLY A 141 -2.18 0.58 3.71
CA GLY A 141 -3.22 0.40 2.69
C GLY A 141 -4.18 1.59 2.61
N VAL A 142 -4.65 2.11 3.74
CA VAL A 142 -5.49 3.33 3.80
C VAL A 142 -4.72 4.55 3.27
N ILE A 143 -3.46 4.73 3.68
CA ILE A 143 -2.58 5.80 3.18
C ILE A 143 -2.41 5.69 1.66
N THR A 144 -2.28 4.46 1.14
CA THR A 144 -2.17 4.22 -0.31
C THR A 144 -3.40 4.72 -1.07
N VAL A 145 -4.60 4.52 -0.54
CA VAL A 145 -5.84 5.07 -1.13
C VAL A 145 -5.79 6.59 -1.17
N LEU A 146 -5.38 7.25 -0.08
CA LEU A 146 -5.25 8.72 -0.01
C LEU A 146 -4.21 9.24 -1.01
N PHE A 147 -3.02 8.62 -1.07
CA PHE A 147 -1.96 9.04 -1.97
C PHE A 147 -2.38 8.93 -3.45
N ASN A 148 -3.03 7.83 -3.82
CA ASN A 148 -3.52 7.67 -5.18
C ASN A 148 -4.67 8.61 -5.52
N PHE A 149 -5.53 8.96 -4.56
CA PHE A 149 -6.54 9.98 -4.76
C PHE A 149 -5.92 11.36 -5.04
N PHE A 150 -4.93 11.78 -4.23
CA PHE A 150 -4.22 13.04 -4.45
C PHE A 150 -3.43 13.03 -5.77
N LEU A 151 -2.85 11.89 -6.13
CA LEU A 151 -2.16 11.70 -7.40
C LEU A 151 -3.11 11.87 -8.60
N ALA A 152 -4.33 11.29 -8.51
CA ALA A 152 -5.37 11.43 -9.53
C ALA A 152 -5.87 12.88 -9.68
N LYS A 153 -5.74 13.69 -8.63
CA LYS A 153 -6.08 15.12 -8.58
C LYS A 153 -4.90 16.04 -8.93
N GLU A 154 -3.73 15.48 -9.25
CA GLU A 154 -2.49 16.22 -9.48
C GLU A 154 -2.07 17.13 -8.30
N ILE A 155 -2.48 16.76 -7.07
CA ILE A 155 -2.15 17.47 -5.85
C ILE A 155 -0.91 16.82 -5.23
N TYR A 156 0.28 17.40 -5.43
CA TYR A 156 1.56 16.76 -5.06
C TYR A 156 2.12 17.20 -3.68
N TYR A 157 1.42 18.04 -2.92
CA TYR A 157 1.90 18.51 -1.61
C TYR A 157 2.17 17.38 -0.60
N TYR A 158 1.41 16.27 -0.68
CA TYR A 158 1.63 15.12 0.18
C TYR A 158 3.01 14.46 -0.01
N LEU A 159 3.63 14.61 -1.18
CA LEU A 159 4.97 14.07 -1.45
C LEU A 159 6.03 14.76 -0.58
N TYR A 160 5.94 16.07 -0.42
CA TYR A 160 6.87 16.81 0.45
C TYR A 160 6.75 16.36 1.89
N VAL A 161 5.51 16.20 2.40
CA VAL A 161 5.26 15.73 3.77
C VAL A 161 5.78 14.30 3.95
N SER A 162 5.50 13.39 3.02
CA SER A 162 5.95 12.00 3.11
C SER A 162 7.46 11.84 3.00
N MET A 163 8.14 12.66 2.19
CA MET A 163 9.61 12.68 2.10
C MET A 163 10.24 13.18 3.40
N ILE A 164 9.68 14.21 4.04
CA ILE A 164 10.17 14.71 5.33
C ILE A 164 10.04 13.62 6.40
N VAL A 165 8.90 12.95 6.46
CA VAL A 165 8.65 11.85 7.43
C VAL A 165 9.58 10.66 7.21
N MET A 166 10.03 10.40 5.98
CA MET A 166 11.00 9.32 5.70
C MET A 166 12.43 9.65 6.10
N ILE A 167 12.79 10.94 6.21
CA ILE A 167 14.15 11.38 6.57
C ILE A 167 14.32 11.49 8.10
N LEU A 168 13.23 11.69 8.84
CA LEU A 168 13.22 11.75 10.31
C LEU A 168 13.20 10.36 10.95
#